data_f9d9e10c48fb0d7622d1a351040fa311
#
_entry.id   f9d9e10c48fb0d7622d1a351040fa311
#
_cell.length_a   1.000
_cell.length_b   1.000
_cell.length_c   1.000
_cell.angle_alpha   90.00
_cell.angle_beta   90.00
_cell.angle_gamma   90.00
#
_symmetry.space_group_name_H-M   'P 1'
#
loop_
_entity.id
_entity.type
_entity.pdbx_description
1 polymer ?
#
loop_
_entity_poly.entity_id
_entity_poly.type
_entity_poly.pdbx_seq_one_letter_code
_entity_poly.pdbx_strand_id
1 'polypeptide(L)'
;MEKAIYYEDYELGSVRETMGRTITETDIVIHAGQVGDFFPHHMDAEWCKTTPFGQRIAHGTLTFSIAVGMTANLINPVAFSYGYDK
;
A
#
# COMPACT_ATOMS: atom_id res chain seq x y z
N MET A 1 -2.46 -8.02 -26.32
CA MET A 1 -1.47 -8.46 -25.30
C MET A 1 -0.52 -7.34 -25.00
N GLU A 2 -0.23 -7.14 -23.75
CA GLU A 2 0.68 -6.09 -23.34
C GLU A 2 2.13 -6.45 -23.65
N LYS A 3 2.91 -5.43 -23.99
CA LYS A 3 4.30 -5.61 -24.37
C LYS A 3 5.18 -5.77 -23.13
N ALA A 4 6.11 -6.71 -23.17
CA ALA A 4 7.09 -6.89 -22.10
C ALA A 4 7.99 -5.67 -21.99
N ILE A 5 8.33 -5.30 -20.75
CA ILE A 5 9.25 -4.20 -20.44
C ILE A 5 10.49 -4.83 -19.80
N TYR A 6 11.65 -4.51 -20.34
CA TYR A 6 12.94 -5.01 -19.84
C TYR A 6 13.65 -3.93 -19.06
N TYR A 7 14.65 -4.32 -18.27
CA TYR A 7 15.41 -3.40 -17.43
C TYR A 7 15.90 -2.16 -18.20
N GLU A 8 16.36 -2.36 -19.42
CA GLU A 8 16.91 -1.30 -20.26
C GLU A 8 15.85 -0.32 -20.76
N ASP A 9 14.58 -0.71 -20.72
CA ASP A 9 13.48 0.14 -21.19
C ASP A 9 13.07 1.20 -20.15
N TYR A 10 13.53 1.06 -18.90
CA TYR A 10 13.21 2.02 -17.85
C TYR A 10 14.11 3.24 -17.95
N GLU A 11 13.48 4.41 -17.88
CA GLU A 11 14.19 5.68 -17.97
C GLU A 11 14.31 6.28 -16.56
N LEU A 12 15.54 6.57 -16.12
CA LEU A 12 15.78 7.21 -14.84
C LEU A 12 15.15 8.58 -14.79
N GLY A 13 14.45 8.88 -13.69
CA GLY A 13 13.78 10.16 -13.53
C GLY A 13 12.40 10.24 -14.17
N SER A 14 11.96 9.19 -14.86
CA SER A 14 10.61 9.18 -15.41
C SER A 14 9.58 9.11 -14.26
N VAL A 15 8.44 9.78 -14.49
CA VAL A 15 7.36 9.85 -13.49
C VAL A 15 6.09 9.30 -14.10
N ARG A 16 5.36 8.51 -13.32
CA ARG A 16 4.05 7.99 -13.69
C ARG A 16 3.08 8.21 -12.54
N GLU A 17 1.82 8.36 -12.86
CA GLU A 17 0.78 8.56 -11.87
C GLU A 17 -0.24 7.43 -11.93
N THR A 18 -0.68 6.96 -10.77
CA THR A 18 -1.77 6.02 -10.66
C THR A 18 -3.07 6.76 -10.42
N MET A 19 -4.19 6.06 -10.53
CA MET A 19 -5.44 6.57 -9.99
C MET A 19 -5.32 6.72 -8.48
N GLY A 20 -6.05 7.69 -7.92
CA GLY A 20 -6.15 7.83 -6.47
C GLY A 20 -7.05 6.76 -5.87
N ARG A 21 -6.87 6.51 -4.58
CA ARG A 21 -7.69 5.59 -3.83
C ARG A 21 -7.85 6.07 -2.39
N THR A 22 -9.06 5.96 -1.86
CA THR A 22 -9.31 6.20 -0.43
C THR A 22 -9.03 4.93 0.36
N ILE A 23 -8.23 5.07 1.41
CA ILE A 23 -8.06 4.00 2.40
C ILE A 23 -9.12 4.20 3.46
N THR A 24 -9.99 3.20 3.62
CA THR A 24 -11.12 3.26 4.53
C THR A 24 -10.82 2.58 5.86
N GLU A 25 -11.67 2.82 6.87
CA GLU A 25 -11.57 2.09 8.13
C GLU A 25 -11.79 0.58 7.93
N THR A 26 -12.60 0.20 6.95
CA THR A 26 -12.79 -1.20 6.58
C THR A 26 -11.48 -1.83 6.12
N ASP A 27 -10.69 -1.11 5.31
CA ASP A 27 -9.37 -1.58 4.89
C ASP A 27 -8.48 -1.89 6.09
N ILE A 28 -8.49 -1.02 7.10
CA ILE A 28 -7.68 -1.20 8.31
C ILE A 28 -8.14 -2.43 9.08
N VAL A 29 -9.44 -2.61 9.24
CA VAL A 29 -10.01 -3.75 9.98
C VAL A 29 -9.66 -5.07 9.29
N ILE A 30 -9.82 -5.14 7.97
CA ILE A 30 -9.50 -6.34 7.20
C ILE A 30 -8.02 -6.66 7.31
N HIS A 31 -7.16 -5.66 7.17
CA HIS A 31 -5.71 -5.87 7.25
C HIS A 31 -5.28 -6.32 8.65
N ALA A 32 -5.87 -5.74 9.70
CA ALA A 32 -5.61 -6.16 11.07
C ALA A 32 -5.91 -7.65 11.25
N GLY A 33 -7.02 -8.12 10.68
CA GLY A 33 -7.39 -9.53 10.70
C GLY A 33 -6.44 -10.43 9.94
N GLN A 34 -5.89 -9.92 8.83
CA GLN A 34 -4.94 -10.68 8.01
C GLN A 34 -3.59 -10.88 8.70
N VAL A 35 -3.12 -9.87 9.42
CA VAL A 35 -1.76 -9.89 9.99
C VAL A 35 -1.72 -10.07 11.50
N GLY A 36 -2.86 -9.97 12.17
CA GLY A 36 -2.94 -10.12 13.62
C GLY A 36 -2.52 -8.90 14.43
N ASP A 37 -2.39 -7.74 13.81
CA ASP A 37 -2.01 -6.50 14.47
C ASP A 37 -3.25 -5.67 14.81
N PHE A 38 -3.77 -5.90 16.02
CA PHE A 38 -4.95 -5.20 16.55
C PHE A 38 -4.59 -4.10 17.54
N PHE A 39 -3.42 -3.51 17.42
CA PHE A 39 -2.99 -2.49 18.36
C PHE A 39 -3.97 -1.29 18.34
N PRO A 40 -4.20 -0.63 19.51
CA PRO A 40 -5.25 0.39 19.64
C PRO A 40 -5.19 1.53 18.63
N HIS A 41 -4.01 1.95 18.19
CA HIS A 41 -3.92 3.05 17.22
C HIS A 41 -4.49 2.69 15.85
N HIS A 42 -4.74 1.42 15.59
CA HIS A 42 -5.44 0.96 14.39
C HIS A 42 -6.92 0.67 14.68
N MET A 43 -7.25 0.22 15.90
CA MET A 43 -8.52 -0.43 16.16
C MET A 43 -9.44 0.31 17.13
N ASP A 44 -8.91 1.21 17.96
CA ASP A 44 -9.68 1.85 19.03
C ASP A 44 -9.80 3.34 18.75
N ALA A 45 -10.93 3.75 18.17
CA ALA A 45 -11.17 5.14 17.79
C ALA A 45 -11.17 6.08 19.02
N GLU A 46 -11.72 5.64 20.14
CA GLU A 46 -11.76 6.45 21.35
C GLU A 46 -10.36 6.63 21.95
N TRP A 47 -9.58 5.55 22.00
CA TRP A 47 -8.19 5.65 22.43
C TRP A 47 -7.39 6.58 21.53
N CYS A 48 -7.63 6.52 20.22
CA CYS A 48 -6.89 7.37 19.26
C CYS A 48 -7.13 8.86 19.48
N LYS A 49 -8.28 9.24 20.00
CA LYS A 49 -8.56 10.65 20.34
C LYS A 49 -7.62 11.21 21.41
N THR A 50 -6.99 10.33 22.20
CA THR A 50 -6.02 10.72 23.23
C THR A 50 -4.60 10.86 22.67
N THR A 51 -4.38 10.55 21.41
CA THR A 51 -3.07 10.59 20.76
C THR A 51 -2.96 11.80 19.83
N PRO A 52 -1.72 12.19 19.43
CA PRO A 52 -1.53 13.27 18.47
C PRO A 52 -2.24 13.04 17.12
N PHE A 53 -2.56 11.77 16.78
CA PHE A 53 -3.23 11.44 15.52
C PHE A 53 -4.71 11.83 15.53
N GLY A 54 -5.38 11.77 16.69
CA GLY A 54 -6.80 12.11 16.84
C GLY A 54 -7.76 11.12 16.21
N GLN A 55 -7.28 10.16 15.44
CA GLN A 55 -8.09 9.16 14.74
C GLN A 55 -7.27 7.90 14.51
N ARG A 56 -7.93 6.82 14.08
CA ARG A 56 -7.23 5.58 13.75
C ARG A 56 -6.31 5.82 12.55
N ILE A 57 -5.17 5.16 12.56
CA ILE A 57 -4.19 5.25 11.48
C ILE A 57 -4.00 3.88 10.83
N ALA A 58 -3.63 3.90 9.55
CA ALA A 58 -3.38 2.67 8.81
C ALA A 58 -2.06 2.03 9.24
N HIS A 59 -2.03 0.70 9.19
CA HIS A 59 -0.78 -0.05 9.33
C HIS A 59 0.17 0.37 8.20
N GLY A 60 1.46 0.50 8.51
CA GLY A 60 2.46 0.76 7.49
C GLY A 60 2.49 -0.33 6.41
N THR A 61 2.28 -1.59 6.81
CA THR A 61 2.21 -2.72 5.89
C THR A 61 0.99 -2.65 4.98
N LEU A 62 -0.14 -2.13 5.47
CA LEU A 62 -1.33 -1.89 4.62
C LEU A 62 -1.01 -0.86 3.54
N THR A 63 -0.43 0.26 3.95
CA THR A 63 -0.05 1.34 3.01
C THR A 63 0.93 0.82 1.96
N PHE A 64 1.93 0.06 2.37
CA PHE A 64 2.89 -0.54 1.46
C PHE A 64 2.20 -1.49 0.48
N SER A 65 1.33 -2.36 0.96
CA SER A 65 0.63 -3.34 0.12
C SER A 65 -0.26 -2.67 -0.92
N ILE A 66 -0.99 -1.62 -0.51
CA ILE A 66 -1.84 -0.86 -1.43
C ILE A 66 -1.00 -0.16 -2.49
N ALA A 67 0.12 0.46 -2.08
CA ALA A 67 1.02 1.13 -3.03
C ALA A 67 1.57 0.15 -4.06
N VAL A 68 1.99 -1.03 -3.63
CA VAL A 68 2.45 -2.08 -4.54
C VAL A 68 1.34 -2.49 -5.49
N GLY A 69 0.13 -2.71 -4.98
CA GLY A 69 -1.01 -3.10 -5.80
C GLY A 69 -1.38 -2.06 -6.85
N MET A 70 -1.34 -0.79 -6.48
CA MET A 70 -1.68 0.31 -7.39
C MET A 70 -0.63 0.52 -8.47
N THR A 71 0.61 0.13 -8.24
CA THR A 71 1.71 0.36 -9.18
C THR A 71 2.13 -0.87 -9.98
N ALA A 72 1.68 -2.06 -9.60
CA ALA A 72 2.15 -3.31 -10.19
C ALA A 72 2.01 -3.34 -11.71
N ASN A 73 0.81 -3.05 -12.22
CA ASN A 73 0.56 -3.06 -13.67
C ASN A 73 1.20 -1.88 -14.39
N LEU A 74 1.41 -0.79 -13.68
CA LEU A 74 2.00 0.41 -14.23
C LEU A 74 3.50 0.25 -14.44
N ILE A 75 4.16 -0.46 -13.52
CA ILE A 75 5.60 -0.71 -13.58
C ILE A 75 5.92 -1.77 -14.63
N ASN A 76 5.27 -2.91 -14.56
CA ASN A 76 5.49 -3.97 -15.53
C ASN A 76 4.29 -4.92 -15.58
N PRO A 77 3.43 -4.79 -16.60
CA PRO A 77 2.16 -5.54 -16.63
C PRO A 77 2.32 -7.04 -16.89
N VAL A 78 3.49 -7.51 -17.35
CA VAL A 78 3.70 -8.90 -17.74
C VAL A 78 4.74 -9.63 -16.90
N ALA A 79 5.32 -8.97 -15.91
CA ALA A 79 6.31 -9.58 -15.02
C ALA A 79 5.77 -9.67 -13.60
N PHE A 80 6.37 -10.54 -12.80
CA PHE A 80 6.08 -10.63 -11.38
C PHE A 80 7.34 -10.38 -10.56
N SER A 81 7.14 -9.90 -9.33
CA SER A 81 8.25 -9.64 -8.41
C SER A 81 8.66 -10.91 -7.69
N TYR A 82 9.97 -11.13 -7.57
CA TYR A 82 10.51 -12.19 -6.72
C TYR A 82 10.58 -11.77 -5.25
N GLY A 83 10.80 -10.48 -4.99
CA GLY A 83 10.91 -9.97 -3.64
C GLY A 83 11.41 -8.53 -3.60
N TYR A 84 11.64 -8.07 -2.39
CA TYR A 84 12.11 -6.70 -2.14
C TYR A 84 13.27 -6.76 -1.17
N ASP A 85 14.35 -6.04 -1.47
CA ASP A 85 15.54 -6.01 -0.61
C ASP A 85 15.81 -4.63 0.00
N LYS A 86 15.17 -3.59 -0.49
CA LYS A 86 15.28 -2.22 0.03
C LYS A 86 13.97 -1.45 -0.12
#